data_3f158af0e7621ff3222e1acdc653cfd6
#
_entry.id   3f158af0e7621ff3222e1acdc653cfd6
#
_cell.length_a   1.000
_cell.length_b   1.000
_cell.length_c   1.000
_cell.angle_alpha   90.00
_cell.angle_beta   90.00
_cell.angle_gamma   90.00
#
_symmetry.space_group_name_H-M   'P 1'
#
loop_
_entity.id
_entity.type
_entity.pdbx_description
1 polymer ?
#
loop_
_entity_poly.entity_id
_entity_poly.type
_entity_poly.pdbx_seq_one_letter_code
_entity_poly.pdbx_strand_id
1 'polypeptide(L)'
;MHPFLFADYINNLHDYECHLGSKMPIFRGKEIVSSSSDSKDSVRVATRSHVPLLSTLSIIDDINLDHKDRVLLAGQNNPAHNGIYAWNSATGRLIRATDADSLYEVSGGMRVYVEEGTVNAQTYWTLTTPGVITLGVTGLTFTRENRVGNFDQSGTHGSPSKTTVITLDESGQITSITAVNIDLDGGEF
;
A
#
# COMPACT_ATOMS: atom_id res chain seq x y z
N MET A 1 -30.78 -51.31 24.57
CA MET A 1 -29.58 -50.58 24.16
C MET A 1 -29.64 -50.39 22.65
N HIS A 2 -30.09 -49.25 22.18
CA HIS A 2 -30.31 -48.97 20.75
C HIS A 2 -29.07 -48.22 20.20
N PRO A 3 -28.51 -48.66 19.09
CA PRO A 3 -27.45 -47.95 18.40
C PRO A 3 -28.04 -47.17 17.18
N PHE A 4 -28.81 -46.17 17.49
CA PHE A 4 -29.37 -45.26 16.45
C PHE A 4 -29.27 -43.84 16.99
N LEU A 5 -28.16 -43.16 16.79
CA LEU A 5 -28.06 -41.71 17.03
C LEU A 5 -26.82 -41.04 16.37
N PHE A 6 -26.12 -41.75 15.49
CA PHE A 6 -24.92 -41.12 14.85
C PHE A 6 -25.05 -40.96 13.31
N ALA A 7 -26.04 -41.65 12.70
CA ALA A 7 -26.23 -41.56 11.24
C ALA A 7 -27.12 -40.37 10.84
N ASP A 8 -28.03 -39.90 11.71
CA ASP A 8 -28.97 -38.83 11.37
C ASP A 8 -28.38 -37.42 11.51
N TYR A 9 -27.20 -37.29 12.12
CA TYR A 9 -26.56 -35.97 12.27
C TYR A 9 -25.76 -35.53 11.02
N ILE A 10 -25.40 -36.45 10.15
CA ILE A 10 -24.59 -36.14 8.95
C ILE A 10 -25.50 -35.80 7.75
N ASN A 11 -26.72 -36.27 7.71
CA ASN A 11 -27.63 -36.03 6.59
C ASN A 11 -28.40 -34.68 6.65
N ASN A 12 -28.30 -33.96 7.77
CA ASN A 12 -29.02 -32.69 7.95
C ASN A 12 -28.16 -31.45 7.70
N LEU A 13 -26.92 -31.63 7.18
CA LEU A 13 -26.01 -30.55 6.85
C LEU A 13 -26.08 -30.11 5.37
N HIS A 14 -27.03 -30.67 4.60
CA HIS A 14 -27.09 -30.43 3.15
C HIS A 14 -28.11 -29.38 2.72
N ASP A 15 -28.93 -28.82 3.62
CA ASP A 15 -30.03 -27.92 3.25
C ASP A 15 -30.00 -26.53 3.92
N TYR A 16 -28.80 -26.04 4.31
CA TYR A 16 -28.67 -24.61 4.61
C TYR A 16 -28.01 -23.86 3.43
N GLU A 17 -28.74 -23.78 2.32
CA GLU A 17 -28.49 -22.68 1.37
C GLU A 17 -28.98 -21.38 2.01
N CYS A 18 -28.04 -20.70 2.67
CA CYS A 18 -28.30 -19.36 3.19
C CYS A 18 -28.24 -18.34 2.04
N HIS A 19 -29.41 -17.90 1.61
CA HIS A 19 -29.64 -16.81 0.68
C HIS A 19 -29.28 -15.45 1.33
N LEU A 20 -28.05 -15.25 1.72
CA LEU A 20 -27.52 -13.94 2.09
C LEU A 20 -26.19 -13.79 1.39
N GLY A 21 -26.11 -12.81 0.48
CA GLY A 21 -24.96 -12.49 -0.38
C GLY A 21 -23.71 -11.99 0.39
N SER A 22 -23.30 -12.75 1.38
CA SER A 22 -22.04 -12.60 2.12
C SER A 22 -21.18 -13.81 1.77
N LYS A 23 -20.05 -13.59 1.12
CA LYS A 23 -19.06 -14.62 0.83
C LYS A 23 -18.58 -15.24 2.15
N MET A 24 -19.13 -16.38 2.53
CA MET A 24 -18.58 -17.19 3.60
C MET A 24 -17.24 -17.79 3.17
N PRO A 25 -16.23 -17.81 4.05
CA PRO A 25 -14.97 -18.48 3.76
C PRO A 25 -15.22 -20.00 3.61
N ILE A 26 -14.76 -20.55 2.51
CA ILE A 26 -14.83 -22.00 2.25
C ILE A 26 -13.73 -22.67 3.06
N PHE A 27 -14.08 -23.38 4.12
CA PHE A 27 -13.14 -24.23 4.86
C PHE A 27 -12.84 -25.49 4.06
N ARG A 28 -11.72 -25.57 3.38
CA ARG A 28 -11.10 -26.81 2.91
C ARG A 28 -9.98 -27.18 3.86
N GLY A 29 -10.21 -28.22 4.66
CA GLY A 29 -9.27 -28.87 5.57
C GLY A 29 -7.93 -28.16 5.81
N LYS A 30 -7.71 -27.58 6.98
CA LYS A 30 -6.49 -26.91 7.48
C LYS A 30 -6.03 -25.60 6.82
N GLU A 31 -6.58 -25.17 5.70
CA GLU A 31 -6.27 -23.85 5.17
C GLU A 31 -7.51 -22.95 5.23
N ILE A 32 -7.45 -21.94 6.09
CA ILE A 32 -8.31 -20.77 5.95
C ILE A 32 -7.74 -20.01 4.76
N VAL A 33 -8.29 -20.24 3.57
CA VAL A 33 -7.99 -19.37 2.43
C VAL A 33 -8.75 -18.08 2.67
N SER A 34 -8.13 -17.18 3.39
CA SER A 34 -8.55 -15.79 3.41
C SER A 34 -8.44 -15.27 1.98
N SER A 35 -9.55 -14.99 1.34
CA SER A 35 -9.57 -14.24 0.08
C SER A 35 -9.40 -12.74 0.34
N SER A 36 -8.67 -12.36 1.40
CA SER A 36 -8.25 -10.99 1.57
C SER A 36 -7.23 -10.71 0.47
N SER A 37 -7.67 -10.00 -0.55
CA SER A 37 -6.73 -9.46 -1.51
C SER A 37 -5.75 -8.56 -0.75
N ASP A 38 -4.46 -8.83 -0.82
CA ASP A 38 -3.44 -7.93 -0.27
C ASP A 38 -3.44 -6.57 -1.00
N SER A 39 -4.15 -6.46 -2.12
CA SER A 39 -4.38 -5.21 -2.84
C SER A 39 -5.65 -4.55 -2.36
N LYS A 40 -5.55 -3.32 -1.89
CA LYS A 40 -6.67 -2.47 -1.47
C LYS A 40 -7.12 -1.57 -2.61
N ASP A 41 -8.36 -1.11 -2.51
CA ASP A 41 -8.84 -0.05 -3.39
C ASP A 41 -7.92 1.16 -3.30
N SER A 42 -7.71 1.84 -4.43
CA SER A 42 -6.83 3.01 -4.52
C SER A 42 -7.23 4.09 -3.52
N VAL A 43 -6.25 4.90 -3.17
CA VAL A 43 -6.47 6.13 -2.41
C VAL A 43 -6.24 7.33 -3.31
N ARG A 44 -7.02 8.39 -3.11
CA ARG A 44 -6.85 9.61 -3.89
C ARG A 44 -5.49 10.25 -3.63
N VAL A 45 -5.10 10.36 -2.36
CA VAL A 45 -3.85 10.99 -1.95
C VAL A 45 -3.14 10.23 -0.83
N ALA A 46 -1.84 10.50 -0.64
CA ALA A 46 -1.05 9.98 0.47
C ALA A 46 -0.20 11.08 1.11
N THR A 47 0.15 10.91 2.40
CA THR A 47 1.09 11.79 3.06
C THR A 47 2.02 11.04 4.01
N ARG A 48 3.27 11.52 4.10
CA ARG A 48 4.26 11.15 5.13
C ARG A 48 4.29 12.13 6.30
N SER A 49 3.56 13.22 6.21
CA SER A 49 3.43 14.19 7.28
C SER A 49 2.33 13.78 8.25
N HIS A 50 2.48 14.17 9.51
CA HIS A 50 1.44 13.96 10.51
C HIS A 50 0.19 14.77 10.16
N VAL A 51 -0.96 14.11 10.15
CA VAL A 51 -2.29 14.72 10.00
C VAL A 51 -3.12 14.36 11.21
N PRO A 52 -3.63 15.35 11.99
CA PRO A 52 -4.56 15.07 13.07
C PRO A 52 -5.84 14.41 12.53
N LEU A 53 -6.25 13.28 13.10
CA LEU A 53 -7.46 12.55 12.65
C LEU A 53 -8.76 13.33 12.86
N LEU A 54 -8.73 14.31 13.74
CA LEU A 54 -9.82 15.24 14.07
C LEU A 54 -9.53 16.63 13.50
N SER A 55 -9.00 16.69 12.29
CA SER A 55 -8.59 17.94 11.67
C SER A 55 -9.67 18.44 10.72
N THR A 56 -9.87 19.75 10.70
CA THR A 56 -10.62 20.44 9.64
C THR A 56 -9.79 20.61 8.36
N LEU A 57 -8.57 20.02 8.31
CA LEU A 57 -7.72 20.06 7.14
C LEU A 57 -8.33 19.20 6.03
N SER A 58 -8.83 19.88 5.01
CA SER A 58 -9.37 19.25 3.80
C SER A 58 -8.34 19.18 2.66
N ILE A 59 -7.07 19.51 2.91
CA ILE A 59 -6.01 19.53 1.90
C ILE A 59 -4.89 18.59 2.33
N ILE A 60 -4.56 17.63 1.48
CA ILE A 60 -3.43 16.71 1.65
C ILE A 60 -2.71 16.60 0.31
N ASP A 61 -1.38 16.71 0.33
CA ASP A 61 -0.51 16.65 -0.87
C ASP A 61 -1.01 17.57 -2.00
N ASP A 62 -1.41 18.81 -1.61
CA ASP A 62 -1.97 19.88 -2.45
C ASP A 62 -3.34 19.57 -3.09
N ILE A 63 -3.99 18.49 -2.70
CA ILE A 63 -5.33 18.11 -3.17
C ILE A 63 -6.38 18.43 -2.13
N ASN A 64 -7.46 19.12 -2.55
CA ASN A 64 -8.65 19.31 -1.73
C ASN A 64 -9.46 18.02 -1.67
N LEU A 65 -9.75 17.55 -0.46
CA LEU A 65 -10.50 16.32 -0.24
C LEU A 65 -12.01 16.56 -0.35
N ASP A 66 -12.66 15.71 -1.11
CA ASP A 66 -14.10 15.58 -1.16
C ASP A 66 -14.62 14.52 -0.17
N HIS A 67 -15.91 14.53 0.09
CA HIS A 67 -16.53 13.55 1.00
C HIS A 67 -16.30 12.12 0.50
N LYS A 68 -15.77 11.26 1.39
CA LYS A 68 -15.38 9.86 1.15
C LYS A 68 -14.08 9.66 0.38
N ASP A 69 -13.36 10.71 0.05
CA ASP A 69 -12.01 10.52 -0.51
C ASP A 69 -11.16 9.67 0.42
N ARG A 70 -10.49 8.71 -0.18
CA ARG A 70 -9.58 7.80 0.52
C ARG A 70 -8.20 8.41 0.60
N VAL A 71 -7.57 8.25 1.75
CA VAL A 71 -6.27 8.86 2.06
C VAL A 71 -5.37 7.81 2.71
N LEU A 72 -4.13 7.71 2.27
CA LEU A 72 -3.09 6.95 2.96
C LEU A 72 -2.31 7.86 3.90
N LEU A 73 -2.39 7.60 5.20
CA LEU A 73 -1.54 8.22 6.21
C LEU A 73 -0.34 7.28 6.49
N ALA A 74 0.86 7.69 6.10
CA ALA A 74 2.09 6.91 6.23
C ALA A 74 3.14 7.54 7.15
N GLY A 75 2.81 8.68 7.80
CA GLY A 75 3.75 9.45 8.62
C GLY A 75 3.15 10.00 9.91
N GLN A 76 2.25 9.28 10.56
CA GLN A 76 1.66 9.73 11.82
C GLN A 76 2.70 9.71 12.95
N ASN A 77 2.62 10.69 13.88
CA ASN A 77 3.48 10.75 15.07
C ASN A 77 3.42 9.45 15.91
N ASN A 78 2.24 8.84 15.99
CA ASN A 78 2.09 7.47 16.47
C ASN A 78 1.90 6.55 15.26
N PRO A 79 2.88 5.71 14.92
CA PRO A 79 2.80 4.82 13.74
C PRO A 79 1.61 3.84 13.78
N ALA A 80 1.04 3.55 14.96
CA ALA A 80 -0.16 2.72 15.07
C ALA A 80 -1.42 3.40 14.46
N HIS A 81 -1.35 4.70 14.20
CA HIS A 81 -2.38 5.47 13.53
C HIS A 81 -2.13 5.61 12.01
N ASN A 82 -1.05 5.06 11.48
CA ASN A 82 -0.90 4.95 10.03
C ASN A 82 -1.98 4.03 9.45
N GLY A 83 -2.27 4.18 8.16
CA GLY A 83 -3.27 3.35 7.48
C GLY A 83 -4.09 4.09 6.45
N ILE A 84 -5.10 3.41 5.93
CA ILE A 84 -6.03 3.95 4.94
C ILE A 84 -7.26 4.51 5.65
N TYR A 85 -7.64 5.73 5.29
CA TYR A 85 -8.76 6.46 5.87
C TYR A 85 -9.67 7.02 4.79
N ALA A 86 -10.92 7.26 5.14
CA ALA A 86 -11.88 7.99 4.33
C ALA A 86 -12.18 9.36 4.99
N TRP A 87 -12.21 10.41 4.18
CA TRP A 87 -12.54 11.76 4.65
C TRP A 87 -14.04 11.93 4.82
N ASN A 88 -14.45 12.34 6.00
CA ASN A 88 -15.84 12.72 6.29
C ASN A 88 -15.96 14.24 6.41
N SER A 89 -16.39 14.89 5.33
CA SER A 89 -16.53 16.34 5.27
C SER A 89 -17.57 16.90 6.23
N ALA A 90 -18.60 16.13 6.58
CA ALA A 90 -19.65 16.59 7.50
C ALA A 90 -19.14 16.71 8.95
N THR A 91 -18.15 15.90 9.34
CA THR A 91 -17.60 15.89 10.70
C THR A 91 -16.17 16.44 10.79
N GLY A 92 -15.52 16.69 9.63
CA GLY A 92 -14.11 17.08 9.58
C GLY A 92 -13.17 16.00 10.13
N ARG A 93 -13.46 14.71 9.87
CA ARG A 93 -12.72 13.59 10.44
C ARG A 93 -12.25 12.61 9.38
N LEU A 94 -11.06 12.06 9.62
CA LEU A 94 -10.57 10.88 8.93
C LEU A 94 -11.01 9.63 9.72
N ILE A 95 -11.78 8.76 9.08
CA ILE A 95 -12.28 7.49 9.63
C ILE A 95 -11.58 6.37 8.87
N ARG A 96 -11.13 5.31 9.55
CA ARG A 96 -10.51 4.18 8.84
C ARG A 96 -11.41 3.67 7.72
N ALA A 97 -10.82 3.38 6.58
CA ALA A 97 -11.53 2.81 5.44
C ALA A 97 -12.05 1.41 5.80
N THR A 98 -13.24 1.07 5.36
CA THR A 98 -13.95 -0.16 5.73
C THR A 98 -13.29 -1.44 5.25
N ASP A 99 -12.35 -1.35 4.31
CA ASP A 99 -11.50 -2.45 3.82
C ASP A 99 -10.14 -2.52 4.53
N ALA A 100 -9.91 -1.67 5.55
CA ALA A 100 -8.68 -1.58 6.32
C ALA A 100 -8.93 -1.20 7.79
N ASP A 101 -10.08 -1.58 8.37
CA ASP A 101 -10.49 -1.24 9.73
C ASP A 101 -10.48 -2.44 10.69
N SER A 102 -10.19 -3.64 10.20
CA SER A 102 -10.13 -4.87 11.00
C SER A 102 -8.80 -5.60 10.87
N LEU A 103 -8.51 -6.48 11.84
CA LEU A 103 -7.29 -7.29 11.88
C LEU A 103 -7.20 -8.32 10.74
N TYR A 104 -8.33 -8.64 10.10
CA TYR A 104 -8.38 -9.59 8.97
C TYR A 104 -8.11 -8.92 7.63
N GLU A 105 -8.12 -7.60 7.59
CA GLU A 105 -7.99 -6.80 6.38
C GLU A 105 -6.63 -6.12 6.25
N VAL A 106 -5.88 -6.04 7.36
CA VAL A 106 -4.56 -5.39 7.40
C VAL A 106 -3.50 -6.43 7.71
N SER A 107 -2.69 -6.75 6.72
CA SER A 107 -1.60 -7.72 6.79
C SER A 107 -0.32 -7.15 6.21
N GLY A 108 0.85 -7.68 6.64
CA GLY A 108 2.12 -7.37 5.99
C GLY A 108 2.08 -7.77 4.51
N GLY A 109 2.54 -6.90 3.62
CA GLY A 109 2.42 -7.09 2.17
C GLY A 109 1.19 -6.40 1.54
N MET A 110 0.26 -5.88 2.35
CA MET A 110 -0.88 -5.11 1.86
C MET A 110 -0.41 -3.93 0.99
N ARG A 111 -1.01 -3.81 -0.18
CA ARG A 111 -0.61 -2.84 -1.22
C ARG A 111 -1.74 -1.89 -1.56
N VAL A 112 -1.42 -0.62 -1.78
CA VAL A 112 -2.38 0.42 -2.16
C VAL A 112 -1.77 1.35 -3.22
N TYR A 113 -2.59 1.75 -4.20
CA TYR A 113 -2.20 2.72 -5.23
C TYR A 113 -2.66 4.12 -4.84
N VAL A 114 -1.82 5.13 -5.10
CA VAL A 114 -2.11 6.56 -4.90
C VAL A 114 -2.34 7.22 -6.25
N GLU A 115 -3.51 7.83 -6.43
CA GLU A 115 -3.95 8.37 -7.71
C GLU A 115 -3.40 9.77 -7.97
N GLU A 116 -3.54 10.68 -7.00
CA GLU A 116 -3.28 12.11 -7.13
C GLU A 116 -2.30 12.63 -6.07
N GLY A 117 -1.89 13.89 -6.22
CA GLY A 117 -0.99 14.61 -5.32
C GLY A 117 0.22 15.18 -6.03
N THR A 118 0.89 16.14 -5.42
CA THR A 118 2.12 16.74 -5.96
C THR A 118 3.34 15.83 -5.76
N VAL A 119 3.42 15.15 -4.62
CA VAL A 119 4.60 14.35 -4.23
C VAL A 119 4.36 12.84 -4.40
N ASN A 120 3.14 12.37 -4.11
CA ASN A 120 2.87 10.93 -3.99
C ASN A 120 1.97 10.37 -5.10
N ALA A 121 1.56 11.18 -6.07
CA ALA A 121 0.74 10.73 -7.19
C ALA A 121 1.35 9.54 -7.94
N GLN A 122 0.48 8.66 -8.44
CA GLN A 122 0.84 7.54 -9.32
C GLN A 122 1.89 6.60 -8.72
N THR A 123 1.85 6.37 -7.41
CA THR A 123 2.76 5.48 -6.70
C THR A 123 2.04 4.34 -6.01
N TYR A 124 2.72 3.21 -5.88
CA TYR A 124 2.29 2.11 -5.02
C TYR A 124 2.97 2.19 -3.66
N TRP A 125 2.23 1.77 -2.64
CA TRP A 125 2.71 1.68 -1.28
C TRP A 125 2.42 0.31 -0.71
N THR A 126 3.41 -0.28 -0.06
CA THR A 126 3.29 -1.59 0.58
C THR A 126 3.47 -1.46 2.08
N LEU A 127 2.60 -2.11 2.85
CA LEU A 127 2.75 -2.26 4.29
C LEU A 127 3.86 -3.27 4.57
N THR A 128 5.00 -2.78 5.09
CA THR A 128 6.19 -3.60 5.35
C THR A 128 6.34 -4.03 6.81
N THR A 129 5.35 -3.73 7.66
CA THR A 129 5.32 -4.17 9.07
C THR A 129 5.32 -5.70 9.14
N PRO A 130 6.32 -6.32 9.78
CA PRO A 130 6.38 -7.78 9.92
C PRO A 130 5.49 -8.29 11.05
N GLY A 131 5.11 -9.56 10.97
CA GLY A 131 4.43 -10.29 12.04
C GLY A 131 2.95 -10.00 12.16
N VAL A 132 2.41 -10.28 13.34
CA VAL A 132 0.97 -10.10 13.63
C VAL A 132 0.67 -8.62 13.88
N ILE A 133 -0.33 -8.10 13.17
CA ILE A 133 -0.76 -6.71 13.28
C ILE A 133 -2.00 -6.62 14.17
N THR A 134 -1.90 -5.78 15.22
CA THR A 134 -3.05 -5.37 16.04
C THR A 134 -3.30 -3.89 15.79
N LEU A 135 -4.40 -3.57 15.11
CA LEU A 135 -4.74 -2.18 14.76
C LEU A 135 -4.85 -1.29 16.00
N GLY A 136 -4.29 -0.10 15.91
CA GLY A 136 -4.23 0.87 17.02
C GLY A 136 -3.14 0.59 18.06
N VAL A 137 -2.43 -0.55 17.95
CA VAL A 137 -1.34 -0.95 18.85
C VAL A 137 -0.03 -1.13 18.08
N THR A 138 -0.06 -1.97 17.03
CA THR A 138 1.12 -2.22 16.19
C THR A 138 1.41 -1.01 15.30
N GLY A 139 2.65 -0.52 15.31
CA GLY A 139 3.09 0.53 14.38
C GLY A 139 3.07 0.03 12.94
N LEU A 140 2.39 0.74 12.07
CA LEU A 140 2.28 0.40 10.65
C LEU A 140 3.32 1.19 9.85
N THR A 141 4.16 0.49 9.11
CA THR A 141 5.18 1.10 8.24
C THR A 141 4.79 0.86 6.80
N PHE A 142 4.49 1.94 6.08
CA PHE A 142 4.24 1.91 4.66
C PHE A 142 5.48 2.38 3.91
N THR A 143 5.92 1.58 2.96
CA THR A 143 7.05 1.90 2.08
C THR A 143 6.54 2.19 0.69
N ARG A 144 6.92 3.35 0.15
CA ARG A 144 6.64 3.69 -1.24
C ARG A 144 7.49 2.79 -2.14
N GLU A 145 6.84 2.10 -3.05
CA GLU A 145 7.55 1.33 -4.06
C GLU A 145 8.19 2.31 -5.06
N ASN A 146 9.49 2.17 -5.25
CA ASN A 146 10.16 2.88 -6.30
C ASN A 146 9.67 2.32 -7.63
N ARG A 147 9.15 3.18 -8.51
CA ARG A 147 8.97 2.77 -9.90
C ARG A 147 10.36 2.44 -10.45
N VAL A 148 10.53 1.22 -10.93
CA VAL A 148 11.63 0.91 -11.85
C VAL A 148 11.45 1.87 -13.03
N GLY A 149 12.32 2.89 -13.11
CA GLY A 149 12.26 3.88 -14.20
C GLY A 149 11.83 5.30 -13.84
N ASN A 150 11.48 5.63 -12.58
CA ASN A 150 11.37 7.04 -12.17
C ASN A 150 12.74 7.61 -11.77
N PHE A 151 13.68 7.47 -12.67
CA PHE A 151 14.84 8.34 -12.69
C PHE A 151 14.39 9.64 -13.34
N ASP A 152 14.22 10.70 -12.55
CA ASP A 152 14.01 12.05 -13.07
C ASP A 152 15.35 12.61 -13.61
N GLN A 153 15.91 11.85 -14.53
CA GLN A 153 17.11 12.18 -15.31
C GLN A 153 16.71 12.13 -16.78
N SER A 154 15.56 12.73 -17.07
CA SER A 154 15.17 12.97 -18.47
C SER A 154 16.16 13.91 -19.10
N GLY A 155 16.65 13.59 -20.28
CA GLY A 155 17.61 14.42 -21.01
C GLY A 155 18.63 13.60 -21.80
N THR A 156 19.46 14.32 -22.53
CA THR A 156 20.58 13.71 -23.26
C THR A 156 21.82 13.71 -22.37
N HIS A 157 22.33 12.51 -22.07
CA HIS A 157 23.54 12.30 -21.29
C HIS A 157 24.69 11.90 -22.20
N GLY A 158 25.76 12.70 -22.17
CA GLY A 158 26.92 12.51 -23.03
C GLY A 158 26.98 13.50 -24.21
N SER A 159 28.12 13.61 -24.84
CA SER A 159 28.41 14.42 -26.02
C SER A 159 29.70 13.91 -26.67
N PRO A 160 30.12 14.42 -27.83
CA PRO A 160 31.42 14.03 -28.42
C PRO A 160 32.63 14.21 -27.50
N SER A 161 32.52 15.08 -26.49
CA SER A 161 33.59 15.35 -25.49
C SER A 161 33.27 14.82 -24.09
N LYS A 162 32.17 14.11 -23.88
CA LYS A 162 31.74 13.61 -22.59
C LYS A 162 31.18 12.19 -22.69
N THR A 163 31.69 11.32 -21.83
CA THR A 163 31.09 9.98 -21.61
C THR A 163 30.10 10.00 -20.46
N THR A 164 29.24 8.97 -20.40
CA THR A 164 28.24 8.81 -19.34
C THR A 164 28.70 7.75 -18.35
N VAL A 165 28.74 8.11 -17.07
CA VAL A 165 28.90 7.15 -15.97
C VAL A 165 27.55 6.86 -15.36
N ILE A 166 27.19 5.57 -15.29
CA ILE A 166 25.96 5.08 -14.70
C ILE A 166 26.32 4.34 -13.42
N THR A 167 25.72 4.72 -12.31
CA THR A 167 25.86 4.04 -11.03
C THR A 167 24.62 3.22 -10.73
N LEU A 168 24.81 1.97 -10.32
CA LEU A 168 23.75 1.03 -9.93
C LEU A 168 23.84 0.77 -8.43
N ASP A 169 22.70 0.48 -7.79
CA ASP A 169 22.64 -0.06 -6.43
C ASP A 169 22.83 -1.59 -6.41
N GLU A 170 22.80 -2.18 -5.22
CA GLU A 170 22.94 -3.64 -5.02
C GLU A 170 21.82 -4.46 -5.68
N SER A 171 20.69 -3.84 -5.99
CA SER A 171 19.56 -4.45 -6.69
C SER A 171 19.62 -4.28 -8.22
N GLY A 172 20.66 -3.61 -8.73
CA GLY A 172 20.85 -3.34 -10.14
C GLY A 172 20.02 -2.15 -10.66
N GLN A 173 19.51 -1.30 -9.77
CA GLN A 173 18.80 -0.08 -10.17
C GLN A 173 19.76 1.07 -10.36
N ILE A 174 19.51 1.88 -11.39
CA ILE A 174 20.33 3.08 -11.66
C ILE A 174 20.08 4.11 -10.55
N THR A 175 21.15 4.52 -9.86
CA THR A 175 21.10 5.53 -8.79
C THR A 175 21.63 6.89 -9.23
N SER A 176 22.49 6.94 -10.25
CA SER A 176 22.91 8.20 -10.84
C SER A 176 23.36 8.05 -12.29
N ILE A 177 23.22 9.14 -13.05
CA ILE A 177 23.78 9.28 -14.40
C ILE A 177 24.53 10.61 -14.42
N THR A 178 25.84 10.57 -14.66
CA THR A 178 26.70 11.76 -14.70
C THR A 178 27.49 11.80 -15.99
N ALA A 179 27.66 12.99 -16.57
CA ALA A 179 28.51 13.18 -17.73
C ALA A 179 29.92 13.57 -17.27
N VAL A 180 30.93 12.83 -17.69
CA VAL A 180 32.32 13.04 -17.39
C VAL A 180 33.08 13.41 -18.66
N ASN A 181 33.98 14.38 -18.59
CA ASN A 181 34.81 14.76 -19.74
C ASN A 181 35.69 13.60 -20.22
N ILE A 182 35.77 13.43 -21.52
CA ILE A 182 36.73 12.49 -22.14
C ILE A 182 38.04 13.25 -22.25
N ASP A 183 39.04 12.86 -21.45
CA ASP A 183 40.40 13.33 -21.59
C ASP A 183 41.11 12.41 -22.60
N LEU A 184 41.35 12.95 -23.80
CA LEU A 184 42.15 12.26 -24.81
C LEU A 184 43.59 12.69 -24.58
N ASP A 185 44.34 11.86 -23.86
CA ASP A 185 45.79 11.98 -23.85
C ASP A 185 46.27 11.68 -25.27
N GLY A 186 46.60 12.73 -25.99
CA GLY A 186 47.17 12.63 -27.34
C GLY A 186 48.62 12.12 -27.26
N GLY A 187 48.76 10.78 -27.01
CA GLY A 187 50.06 10.14 -26.89
C GLY A 187 51.09 10.73 -27.86
N GLU A 188 52.21 11.16 -27.32
CA GLU A 188 53.39 11.60 -28.10
C GLU A 188 53.84 10.38 -28.94
N PHE A 189 53.89 10.57 -30.26
CA PHE A 189 54.50 9.64 -31.22
C PHE A 189 55.95 9.95 -31.40
#